data_a517588419e32e87679517c74b1eba07
#
_entry.id   a517588419e32e87679517c74b1eba07
#
_cell.length_a   1.000
_cell.length_b   1.000
_cell.length_c   1.000
_cell.angle_alpha   90.00
_cell.angle_beta   90.00
_cell.angle_gamma   90.00
#
_symmetry.space_group_name_H-M   'P 1'
#
loop_
_entity.id
_entity.type
_entity.pdbx_description
1 polymer ?
#
loop_
_entity_poly.entity_id
_entity_poly.type
_entity_poly.pdbx_seq_one_letter_code
_entity_poly.pdbx_strand_id
1 'polypeptide(L)'
;VWSWIVDIFEKKTKTVKFNVEYDETLLDEQINQLKILKENQIPGENAKPVFNGEQFVIQKETNGTGIDYVKLRKAIENKLKAQDTNLNLEKEQCYLAPEYTEKSEKVRVACDIMNSYLEASVTYEMTEPVIVDRSLIGTWITVDQNMEVVFQTDLIKAWLEEFGNKYDTVGATRTFTTPDGRATQVSGGTYGWSIDEETELTNLKNDIKNKAIVTRQPAYYVGGMAAAHAMPDWGGTYIDVDLTAQHMWYVINGAVELSTDIVSGEPIPEKITPEGVYTILEKEADSTLVGETNPTTGQPKYIQPVRFWMRVTWSGIGFHDADWQSAFGGTLNQISGTGSHGCINMPVDQAQLLFSKVEVGTPVIIHY
;
A
#
# COMPACT_ATOMS: atom_id res chain seq x y z
N VAL A 1 4.48 22.83 95.81
CA VAL A 1 5.48 21.80 96.10
C VAL A 1 4.90 20.40 96.10
N TRP A 2 3.60 20.21 96.35
CA TRP A 2 2.94 18.90 96.36
C TRP A 2 2.48 18.39 95.00
N SER A 3 2.29 19.25 94.02
CA SER A 3 1.87 18.83 92.66
C SER A 3 2.95 18.02 91.94
N TRP A 4 4.19 18.20 92.31
CA TRP A 4 5.34 17.50 91.70
C TRP A 4 5.45 16.04 92.14
N ILE A 5 4.99 15.71 93.36
CA ILE A 5 5.03 14.35 93.91
C ILE A 5 3.91 13.49 93.27
N VAL A 6 2.76 14.07 92.95
CA VAL A 6 1.65 13.37 92.34
C VAL A 6 2.01 13.03 90.86
N ASP A 7 2.71 13.92 90.18
CA ASP A 7 3.15 13.66 88.75
C ASP A 7 4.17 12.51 88.60
N ILE A 8 4.87 12.14 89.72
CA ILE A 8 5.82 11.00 89.70
C ILE A 8 5.10 9.66 89.83
N PHE A 9 3.93 9.59 90.39
CA PHE A 9 3.13 8.36 90.56
C PHE A 9 2.07 8.17 89.48
N GLU A 10 1.63 9.26 88.80
CA GLU A 10 0.83 9.17 87.56
C GLU A 10 1.77 9.18 86.40
N LYS A 11 1.86 8.06 85.64
CA LYS A 11 2.57 7.98 84.36
C LYS A 11 1.90 8.91 83.32
N LYS A 12 2.07 10.23 83.54
CA LYS A 12 1.63 11.20 82.50
C LYS A 12 2.67 11.31 81.44
N THR A 13 2.37 10.72 80.34
CA THR A 13 3.16 10.86 79.08
C THR A 13 2.98 12.29 78.59
N LYS A 14 3.98 13.13 78.67
CA LYS A 14 3.98 14.45 78.05
C LYS A 14 4.55 14.33 76.66
N THR A 15 3.73 14.56 75.69
CA THR A 15 4.15 14.62 74.28
C THR A 15 4.79 15.98 74.03
N VAL A 16 6.07 16.04 73.85
CA VAL A 16 6.79 17.25 73.42
C VAL A 16 6.78 17.28 71.90
N LYS A 17 6.17 18.32 71.36
CA LYS A 17 6.26 18.57 69.92
C LYS A 17 7.55 19.31 69.62
N PHE A 18 8.46 18.70 68.94
CA PHE A 18 9.65 19.37 68.40
C PHE A 18 9.26 20.06 67.10
N ASN A 19 9.66 21.32 66.93
CA ASN A 19 9.62 21.98 65.61
C ASN A 19 11.00 21.82 64.96
N VAL A 20 11.05 21.16 63.81
CA VAL A 20 12.30 20.97 63.10
C VAL A 20 12.36 22.05 62.03
N GLU A 21 13.35 22.91 62.10
CA GLU A 21 13.68 23.89 61.07
C GLU A 21 14.91 23.41 60.29
N TYR A 22 14.90 23.56 59.00
CA TYR A 22 15.99 23.20 58.10
C TYR A 22 16.10 24.22 56.98
N ASP A 23 17.29 24.35 56.41
CA ASP A 23 17.53 25.15 55.21
C ASP A 23 17.05 24.39 53.97
N GLU A 24 16.04 24.93 53.26
CA GLU A 24 15.43 24.30 52.09
C GLU A 24 16.40 24.20 50.94
N THR A 25 17.28 25.20 50.74
CA THR A 25 18.28 25.19 49.67
C THR A 25 19.31 24.09 49.89
N LEU A 26 19.79 23.98 51.10
CA LEU A 26 20.74 22.93 51.48
C LEU A 26 20.11 21.55 51.38
N LEU A 27 18.83 21.42 51.73
CA LEU A 27 18.08 20.16 51.56
C LEU A 27 18.03 19.74 50.11
N ASP A 28 17.67 20.63 49.21
CA ASP A 28 17.60 20.36 47.76
C ASP A 28 18.98 20.00 47.18
N GLU A 29 20.05 20.69 47.64
CA GLU A 29 21.43 20.34 47.24
C GLU A 29 21.80 18.92 47.70
N GLN A 30 21.48 18.54 48.91
CA GLN A 30 21.76 17.20 49.46
C GLN A 30 20.94 16.11 48.75
N ILE A 31 19.65 16.37 48.46
CA ILE A 31 18.80 15.46 47.71
C ILE A 31 19.38 15.23 46.32
N ASN A 32 19.80 16.29 45.61
CA ASN A 32 20.39 16.20 44.27
C ASN A 32 21.73 15.43 44.24
N GLN A 33 22.37 15.25 45.39
CA GLN A 33 23.59 14.45 45.50
C GLN A 33 23.33 12.97 45.80
N LEU A 34 22.09 12.59 46.05
CA LEU A 34 21.76 11.19 46.33
C LEU A 34 22.16 10.30 45.15
N LYS A 35 22.85 9.24 45.47
CA LYS A 35 23.37 8.27 44.48
C LYS A 35 22.23 7.69 43.63
N ILE A 36 21.06 7.42 44.22
CA ILE A 36 19.89 6.87 43.55
C ILE A 36 19.36 7.76 42.43
N LEU A 37 19.53 9.09 42.48
CA LEU A 37 19.12 10.01 41.42
C LEU A 37 20.14 10.06 40.26
N LYS A 38 21.36 9.54 40.51
CA LYS A 38 22.47 9.55 39.53
C LYS A 38 22.67 8.19 38.84
N GLU A 39 22.14 7.13 39.45
CA GLU A 39 22.22 5.78 38.91
C GLU A 39 21.12 5.52 37.88
N ASN A 40 21.29 4.45 37.08
CA ASN A 40 20.39 4.07 36.00
C ASN A 40 18.91 4.03 36.46
N GLN A 41 18.17 5.06 36.08
CA GLN A 41 16.74 5.12 36.33
C GLN A 41 16.03 4.48 35.14
N ILE A 42 15.45 3.33 35.32
CA ILE A 42 14.66 2.63 34.32
C ILE A 42 13.25 3.20 34.39
N PRO A 43 12.71 3.77 33.26
CA PRO A 43 11.33 4.23 33.26
C PRO A 43 10.38 3.03 33.40
N GLY A 44 9.24 3.25 34.03
CA GLY A 44 8.15 2.28 34.03
C GLY A 44 7.51 2.21 32.64
N GLU A 45 6.95 1.07 32.32
CA GLU A 45 6.17 0.89 31.08
C GLU A 45 4.68 0.96 31.39
N ASN A 46 3.94 1.64 30.51
CA ASN A 46 2.49 1.71 30.59
C ASN A 46 1.84 0.36 30.26
N ALA A 47 0.72 0.07 30.89
CA ALA A 47 -0.16 -0.98 30.41
C ALA A 47 -0.66 -0.64 29.01
N LYS A 48 -0.76 -1.64 28.14
CA LYS A 48 -1.20 -1.46 26.74
C LYS A 48 -1.83 -2.72 26.19
N PRO A 49 -2.75 -2.62 25.21
CA PRO A 49 -3.22 -3.77 24.46
C PRO A 49 -2.09 -4.38 23.62
N VAL A 50 -1.98 -5.70 23.63
CA VAL A 50 -1.01 -6.47 22.81
C VAL A 50 -1.74 -7.62 22.14
N PHE A 51 -1.50 -7.82 20.83
CA PHE A 51 -2.05 -8.94 20.08
C PHE A 51 -1.30 -10.24 20.40
N ASN A 52 -2.03 -11.27 20.83
CA ASN A 52 -1.45 -12.56 21.20
C ASN A 52 -1.51 -13.63 20.08
N GLY A 53 -1.92 -13.22 18.87
CA GLY A 53 -2.14 -14.10 17.72
C GLY A 53 -3.62 -14.45 17.50
N GLU A 54 -4.49 -14.21 18.47
CA GLU A 54 -5.92 -14.49 18.41
C GLU A 54 -6.77 -13.24 18.76
N GLN A 55 -6.37 -12.52 19.80
CA GLN A 55 -7.07 -11.33 20.30
C GLN A 55 -6.09 -10.36 20.95
N PHE A 56 -6.54 -9.15 21.20
CA PHE A 56 -5.81 -8.19 22.03
C PHE A 56 -6.09 -8.46 23.50
N VAL A 57 -5.01 -8.54 24.27
CA VAL A 57 -5.03 -8.65 25.73
C VAL A 57 -4.28 -7.50 26.35
N ILE A 58 -4.67 -7.07 27.54
CA ILE A 58 -3.97 -6.00 28.23
C ILE A 58 -2.69 -6.55 28.84
N GLN A 59 -1.55 -6.12 28.33
CA GLN A 59 -0.27 -6.28 28.99
C GLN A 59 -0.21 -5.30 30.15
N LYS A 60 0.04 -5.83 31.36
CA LYS A 60 0.12 -5.03 32.57
C LYS A 60 1.31 -4.08 32.54
N GLU A 61 1.13 -2.95 33.18
CA GLU A 61 2.21 -1.99 33.44
C GLU A 61 3.36 -2.61 34.23
N THR A 62 4.57 -2.09 34.02
CA THR A 62 5.73 -2.41 34.85
C THR A 62 6.22 -1.16 35.55
N ASN A 63 6.49 -1.28 36.86
CA ASN A 63 7.10 -0.19 37.61
C ASN A 63 8.59 -0.10 37.22
N GLY A 64 9.05 1.10 36.94
CA GLY A 64 10.45 1.41 36.79
C GLY A 64 11.16 1.69 38.11
N THR A 65 12.44 2.04 38.01
CA THR A 65 13.24 2.53 39.14
C THR A 65 13.42 4.06 39.09
N GLY A 66 12.74 4.75 38.17
CA GLY A 66 12.77 6.20 38.04
C GLY A 66 12.17 6.87 39.31
N ILE A 67 12.86 7.88 39.84
CA ILE A 67 12.45 8.57 41.07
C ILE A 67 11.62 9.80 40.72
N ASP A 68 10.46 9.92 41.37
CA ASP A 68 9.66 11.14 41.44
C ASP A 68 10.29 12.09 42.46
N TYR A 69 11.03 13.08 41.98
CA TYR A 69 11.74 14.04 42.84
C TYR A 69 10.81 14.77 43.82
N VAL A 70 9.61 15.14 43.38
CA VAL A 70 8.66 15.87 44.23
C VAL A 70 8.18 15.02 45.41
N LYS A 71 7.87 13.74 45.13
CA LYS A 71 7.44 12.79 46.16
C LYS A 71 8.61 12.44 47.11
N LEU A 72 9.81 12.21 46.55
CA LEU A 72 11.01 11.96 47.31
C LEU A 72 11.29 13.11 48.28
N ARG A 73 11.31 14.36 47.78
CA ARG A 73 11.53 15.56 48.58
C ARG A 73 10.52 15.64 49.73
N LYS A 74 9.24 15.48 49.42
CA LYS A 74 8.17 15.51 50.43
C LYS A 74 8.30 14.39 51.48
N ALA A 75 8.68 13.20 51.04
CA ALA A 75 8.89 12.06 51.96
C ALA A 75 10.06 12.33 52.90
N ILE A 76 11.18 12.88 52.38
CA ILE A 76 12.33 13.29 53.20
C ILE A 76 11.94 14.36 54.20
N GLU A 77 11.22 15.41 53.81
CA GLU A 77 10.73 16.44 54.71
C GLU A 77 9.87 15.87 55.84
N ASN A 78 8.96 14.96 55.52
CA ASN A 78 8.11 14.31 56.54
C ASN A 78 8.95 13.49 57.52
N LYS A 79 9.97 12.78 57.04
CA LYS A 79 10.89 12.01 57.90
C LYS A 79 11.74 12.91 58.77
N LEU A 80 12.26 14.03 58.25
CA LEU A 80 12.98 15.03 59.04
C LEU A 80 12.12 15.59 60.17
N LYS A 81 10.88 15.99 59.89
CA LYS A 81 9.92 16.48 60.87
C LYS A 81 9.58 15.45 61.95
N ALA A 82 9.54 14.17 61.57
CA ALA A 82 9.28 13.04 62.44
C ALA A 82 10.54 12.56 63.18
N GLN A 83 11.71 13.12 62.90
CA GLN A 83 13.03 12.67 63.41
C GLN A 83 13.30 11.17 63.09
N ASP A 84 12.77 10.69 61.96
CA ASP A 84 12.95 9.33 61.49
C ASP A 84 14.07 9.31 60.44
N THR A 85 15.09 8.49 60.67
CA THR A 85 16.26 8.38 59.81
C THR A 85 16.11 7.34 58.72
N ASN A 86 14.98 6.63 58.65
CA ASN A 86 14.72 5.56 57.71
C ASN A 86 13.64 5.98 56.71
N LEU A 87 13.99 5.96 55.41
CA LEU A 87 13.07 6.20 54.31
C LEU A 87 12.98 4.96 53.45
N ASN A 88 11.79 4.42 53.29
CA ASN A 88 11.50 3.35 52.34
C ASN A 88 10.78 3.95 51.15
N LEU A 89 11.47 4.01 50.01
CA LEU A 89 10.99 4.66 48.77
C LEU A 89 9.71 4.03 48.21
N GLU A 90 9.55 2.72 48.38
CA GLU A 90 8.38 1.99 47.91
C GLU A 90 7.14 2.31 48.75
N LYS A 91 7.29 2.28 50.08
CA LYS A 91 6.20 2.66 51.03
C LYS A 91 5.76 4.11 50.85
N GLU A 92 6.69 5.00 50.61
CA GLU A 92 6.42 6.43 50.40
C GLU A 92 6.07 6.76 48.93
N GLN A 93 5.97 5.73 48.07
CA GLN A 93 5.61 5.86 46.63
C GLN A 93 6.48 6.87 45.86
N CYS A 94 7.79 6.87 46.13
CA CYS A 94 8.73 7.83 45.55
C CYS A 94 9.16 7.48 44.12
N TYR A 95 8.66 6.39 43.53
CA TYR A 95 8.93 6.04 42.15
C TYR A 95 7.95 6.71 41.17
N LEU A 96 8.42 6.98 39.94
CA LEU A 96 7.56 7.43 38.87
C LEU A 96 6.56 6.31 38.53
N ALA A 97 5.29 6.61 38.70
CA ALA A 97 4.24 5.65 38.32
C ALA A 97 4.01 5.67 36.80
N PRO A 98 3.73 4.54 36.19
CA PRO A 98 3.21 4.51 34.81
C PRO A 98 1.95 5.38 34.69
N GLU A 99 1.82 6.08 33.56
CA GLU A 99 0.65 6.93 33.29
C GLU A 99 -0.62 6.10 33.12
N TYR A 100 -0.48 4.95 32.47
CA TYR A 100 -1.58 4.02 32.23
C TYR A 100 -1.32 2.68 32.91
N THR A 101 -2.34 2.20 33.62
CA THR A 101 -2.35 0.91 34.32
C THR A 101 -3.38 -0.03 33.69
N GLU A 102 -3.35 -1.32 34.01
CA GLU A 102 -4.35 -2.30 33.61
C GLU A 102 -5.79 -1.90 33.96
N LYS A 103 -5.95 -1.01 34.98
CA LYS A 103 -7.25 -0.50 35.44
C LYS A 103 -7.68 0.79 34.72
N SER A 104 -6.81 1.39 33.96
CA SER A 104 -7.11 2.63 33.23
C SER A 104 -8.22 2.40 32.21
N GLU A 105 -9.25 3.24 32.25
CA GLU A 105 -10.38 3.15 31.34
C GLU A 105 -9.96 3.25 29.88
N LYS A 106 -9.04 4.16 29.55
CA LYS A 106 -8.49 4.31 28.19
C LYS A 106 -7.88 3.03 27.65
N VAL A 107 -7.11 2.31 28.46
CA VAL A 107 -6.48 1.03 28.07
C VAL A 107 -7.53 -0.03 27.75
N ARG A 108 -8.58 -0.12 28.59
CA ARG A 108 -9.66 -1.09 28.39
C ARG A 108 -10.48 -0.76 27.14
N VAL A 109 -10.86 0.51 26.99
CA VAL A 109 -11.61 0.99 25.80
C VAL A 109 -10.80 0.74 24.51
N ALA A 110 -9.50 1.07 24.52
CA ALA A 110 -8.64 0.79 23.38
C ALA A 110 -8.58 -0.72 23.05
N CYS A 111 -8.42 -1.56 24.09
CA CYS A 111 -8.41 -3.01 23.90
C CYS A 111 -9.74 -3.53 23.30
N ASP A 112 -10.88 -3.02 23.77
CA ASP A 112 -12.19 -3.39 23.27
C ASP A 112 -12.39 -2.95 21.80
N ILE A 113 -11.98 -1.73 21.46
CA ILE A 113 -12.02 -1.23 20.07
C ILE A 113 -11.13 -2.11 19.18
N MET A 114 -9.89 -2.39 19.59
CA MET A 114 -8.95 -3.20 18.80
C MET A 114 -9.50 -4.62 18.59
N ASN A 115 -10.08 -5.23 19.61
CA ASN A 115 -10.76 -6.53 19.49
C ASN A 115 -11.97 -6.47 18.55
N SER A 116 -12.71 -5.37 18.58
CA SER A 116 -13.84 -5.20 17.67
C SER A 116 -13.42 -5.10 16.20
N TYR A 117 -12.24 -4.54 15.91
CA TYR A 117 -11.69 -4.47 14.56
C TYR A 117 -11.30 -5.84 14.00
N LEU A 118 -10.97 -6.82 14.88
CA LEU A 118 -10.70 -8.20 14.47
C LEU A 118 -11.92 -8.98 13.95
N GLU A 119 -13.13 -8.39 14.05
CA GLU A 119 -14.34 -8.96 13.46
C GLU A 119 -14.38 -8.76 11.94
N ALA A 120 -13.60 -7.84 11.39
CA ALA A 120 -13.52 -7.59 9.96
C ALA A 120 -12.86 -8.75 9.20
N SER A 121 -13.33 -8.97 7.98
CA SER A 121 -12.72 -9.93 7.03
C SER A 121 -12.94 -9.42 5.61
N VAL A 122 -11.84 -9.25 4.87
CA VAL A 122 -11.88 -8.88 3.44
C VAL A 122 -11.32 -10.03 2.64
N THR A 123 -12.14 -10.59 1.75
CA THR A 123 -11.72 -11.62 0.80
C THR A 123 -11.58 -11.01 -0.58
N TYR A 124 -10.37 -11.04 -1.13
CA TYR A 124 -10.11 -10.62 -2.51
C TYR A 124 -10.34 -11.79 -3.46
N GLU A 125 -11.15 -11.55 -4.50
CA GLU A 125 -11.44 -12.50 -5.58
C GLU A 125 -10.28 -12.54 -6.58
N MET A 126 -9.18 -13.17 -6.19
CA MET A 126 -8.04 -13.43 -7.05
C MET A 126 -8.09 -14.85 -7.62
N THR A 127 -7.09 -15.29 -8.38
CA THR A 127 -6.99 -16.68 -8.87
C THR A 127 -7.17 -17.69 -7.73
N GLU A 128 -6.49 -17.44 -6.62
CA GLU A 128 -6.75 -18.06 -5.33
C GLU A 128 -7.21 -16.95 -4.37
N PRO A 129 -8.31 -17.12 -3.64
CA PRO A 129 -8.80 -16.10 -2.74
C PRO A 129 -7.73 -15.65 -1.73
N VAL A 130 -7.55 -14.33 -1.60
CA VAL A 130 -6.65 -13.75 -0.61
C VAL A 130 -7.47 -13.14 0.51
N ILE A 131 -7.25 -13.61 1.73
CA ILE A 131 -8.07 -13.24 2.89
C ILE A 131 -7.25 -12.37 3.84
N VAL A 132 -7.76 -11.19 4.10
CA VAL A 132 -7.33 -10.33 5.21
C VAL A 132 -8.26 -10.58 6.37
N ASP A 133 -7.76 -11.27 7.38
CA ASP A 133 -8.51 -11.65 8.57
C ASP A 133 -7.86 -11.11 9.85
N ARG A 134 -8.39 -11.56 11.00
CA ARG A 134 -7.90 -11.16 12.32
C ARG A 134 -6.39 -11.34 12.52
N SER A 135 -5.78 -12.34 11.88
CA SER A 135 -4.36 -12.63 12.07
C SER A 135 -3.47 -11.54 11.46
N LEU A 136 -3.85 -11.01 10.31
CA LEU A 136 -3.20 -9.86 9.68
C LEU A 136 -3.61 -8.55 10.37
N ILE A 137 -4.91 -8.31 10.55
CA ILE A 137 -5.45 -7.09 11.16
C ILE A 137 -4.83 -6.85 12.53
N GLY A 138 -4.66 -7.91 13.34
CA GLY A 138 -4.05 -7.81 14.66
C GLY A 138 -2.61 -7.31 14.66
N THR A 139 -1.88 -7.50 13.55
CA THR A 139 -0.52 -6.96 13.38
C THR A 139 -0.49 -5.51 12.89
N TRP A 140 -1.61 -5.00 12.38
CA TRP A 140 -1.69 -3.68 11.74
C TRP A 140 -2.20 -2.57 12.63
N ILE A 141 -2.70 -2.90 13.81
CA ILE A 141 -3.26 -1.91 14.74
C ILE A 141 -2.48 -1.87 16.06
N THR A 142 -2.35 -0.69 16.61
CA THR A 142 -1.69 -0.42 17.88
C THR A 142 -2.33 0.77 18.58
N VAL A 143 -1.79 1.21 19.70
CA VAL A 143 -2.17 2.45 20.35
C VAL A 143 -1.04 3.46 20.28
N ASP A 144 -1.40 4.74 20.25
CA ASP A 144 -0.46 5.85 20.39
C ASP A 144 -0.13 6.16 21.87
N GLN A 145 0.61 7.24 22.11
CA GLN A 145 0.98 7.69 23.46
C GLN A 145 -0.23 8.06 24.33
N ASN A 146 -1.37 8.39 23.72
CA ASN A 146 -2.61 8.78 24.40
C ASN A 146 -3.59 7.63 24.59
N MET A 147 -3.20 6.40 24.22
CA MET A 147 -4.04 5.19 24.12
C MET A 147 -5.13 5.29 23.05
N GLU A 148 -4.95 6.12 22.01
CA GLU A 148 -5.83 6.14 20.86
C GLU A 148 -5.43 5.03 19.88
N VAL A 149 -6.43 4.31 19.36
CA VAL A 149 -6.19 3.20 18.41
C VAL A 149 -5.76 3.75 17.06
N VAL A 150 -4.59 3.33 16.59
CA VAL A 150 -3.99 3.77 15.33
C VAL A 150 -3.58 2.59 14.44
N PHE A 151 -3.59 2.82 13.13
CA PHE A 151 -3.08 1.84 12.17
C PHE A 151 -1.58 1.99 11.97
N GLN A 152 -0.87 0.89 11.98
CA GLN A 152 0.54 0.79 11.55
C GLN A 152 0.59 0.82 10.02
N THR A 153 0.42 2.01 9.45
CA THR A 153 0.23 2.23 8.01
C THR A 153 1.34 1.62 7.17
N ASP A 154 2.58 1.67 7.64
CA ASP A 154 3.74 1.14 6.91
C ASP A 154 3.67 -0.39 6.75
N LEU A 155 3.12 -1.10 7.74
CA LEU A 155 2.93 -2.55 7.65
C LEU A 155 1.84 -2.92 6.65
N ILE A 156 0.74 -2.13 6.59
CA ILE A 156 -0.31 -2.34 5.60
C ILE A 156 0.21 -2.04 4.19
N LYS A 157 0.99 -0.96 4.02
CA LYS A 157 1.61 -0.62 2.72
C LYS A 157 2.57 -1.71 2.24
N ALA A 158 3.41 -2.22 3.12
CA ALA A 158 4.32 -3.32 2.78
C ALA A 158 3.57 -4.58 2.33
N TRP A 159 2.46 -4.91 3.00
CA TRP A 159 1.62 -6.03 2.58
C TRP A 159 0.93 -5.77 1.24
N LEU A 160 0.43 -4.54 0.99
CA LEU A 160 -0.18 -4.17 -0.29
C LEU A 160 0.84 -4.21 -1.44
N GLU A 161 2.08 -3.77 -1.22
CA GLU A 161 3.17 -3.87 -2.19
C GLU A 161 3.47 -5.34 -2.54
N GLU A 162 3.55 -6.24 -1.56
CA GLU A 162 3.70 -7.68 -1.80
C GLU A 162 2.49 -8.25 -2.56
N PHE A 163 1.28 -7.79 -2.22
CA PHE A 163 0.05 -8.19 -2.89
C PHE A 163 0.04 -7.72 -4.35
N GLY A 164 0.38 -6.46 -4.63
CA GLY A 164 0.55 -5.92 -5.97
C GLY A 164 1.61 -6.68 -6.77
N ASN A 165 2.81 -6.84 -6.23
CA ASN A 165 3.91 -7.57 -6.86
C ASN A 165 3.52 -9.01 -7.26
N LYS A 166 2.61 -9.63 -6.53
CA LYS A 166 2.14 -10.99 -6.83
C LYS A 166 1.08 -11.05 -7.93
N TYR A 167 0.22 -10.03 -8.02
CA TYR A 167 -0.97 -10.09 -8.87
C TYR A 167 -1.00 -9.07 -10.01
N ASP A 168 -0.11 -8.08 -10.00
CA ASP A 168 0.00 -7.13 -11.10
C ASP A 168 0.62 -7.79 -12.33
N THR A 169 0.02 -7.49 -13.48
CA THR A 169 0.42 -8.09 -14.75
C THR A 169 0.77 -7.06 -15.83
N VAL A 170 0.50 -5.76 -15.62
CA VAL A 170 0.91 -4.70 -16.55
C VAL A 170 2.41 -4.74 -16.74
N GLY A 171 2.84 -4.83 -18.03
CA GLY A 171 4.26 -4.91 -18.39
C GLY A 171 4.92 -6.26 -18.15
N ALA A 172 4.26 -7.22 -17.52
CA ALA A 172 4.82 -8.54 -17.25
C ALA A 172 5.08 -9.33 -18.55
N THR A 173 6.02 -10.28 -18.46
CA THR A 173 6.28 -11.23 -19.56
C THR A 173 5.21 -12.31 -19.57
N ARG A 174 4.60 -12.51 -20.75
CA ARG A 174 3.58 -13.52 -21.01
C ARG A 174 4.08 -14.50 -22.05
N THR A 175 4.03 -15.78 -21.75
CA THR A 175 4.30 -16.87 -22.71
C THR A 175 2.97 -17.38 -23.23
N PHE A 176 2.84 -17.50 -24.55
CA PHE A 176 1.61 -17.98 -25.19
C PHE A 176 1.90 -18.70 -26.49
N THR A 177 0.86 -19.27 -27.08
CA THR A 177 0.93 -19.90 -28.42
C THR A 177 0.16 -19.02 -29.40
N THR A 178 0.82 -18.59 -30.45
CA THR A 178 0.22 -17.81 -31.55
C THR A 178 -0.84 -18.63 -32.29
N PRO A 179 -1.76 -18.00 -33.04
CA PRO A 179 -2.78 -18.73 -33.81
C PRO A 179 -2.24 -19.69 -34.83
N ASP A 180 -1.00 -19.50 -35.35
CA ASP A 180 -0.30 -20.44 -36.25
C ASP A 180 0.45 -21.55 -35.51
N GLY A 181 0.37 -21.62 -34.17
CA GLY A 181 0.89 -22.72 -33.35
C GLY A 181 2.33 -22.55 -32.85
N ARG A 182 2.95 -21.37 -32.99
CA ARG A 182 4.28 -21.09 -32.43
C ARG A 182 4.21 -20.67 -30.98
N ALA A 183 5.10 -21.21 -30.15
CA ALA A 183 5.31 -20.70 -28.81
C ALA A 183 6.15 -19.41 -28.88
N THR A 184 5.67 -18.34 -28.25
CA THR A 184 6.35 -17.04 -28.18
C THR A 184 6.17 -16.37 -26.84
N GLN A 185 6.82 -15.23 -26.67
CA GLN A 185 6.72 -14.38 -25.48
C GLN A 185 6.48 -12.93 -25.88
N VAL A 186 5.81 -12.20 -25.02
CA VAL A 186 5.62 -10.76 -25.15
C VAL A 186 5.81 -10.10 -23.78
N SER A 187 6.45 -8.94 -23.75
CA SER A 187 6.64 -8.15 -22.53
C SER A 187 6.28 -6.70 -22.75
N GLY A 188 5.90 -6.00 -21.70
CA GLY A 188 5.56 -4.58 -21.81
C GLY A 188 4.10 -4.33 -22.22
N GLY A 189 3.84 -3.09 -22.65
CA GLY A 189 2.49 -2.62 -22.95
C GLY A 189 1.76 -2.07 -21.72
N THR A 190 0.48 -1.77 -21.91
CA THR A 190 -0.36 -1.11 -20.89
C THR A 190 -1.55 -1.95 -20.46
N TYR A 191 -1.71 -3.14 -21.02
CA TYR A 191 -2.75 -4.09 -20.65
C TYR A 191 -2.36 -4.93 -19.46
N GLY A 192 -3.33 -5.23 -18.62
CA GLY A 192 -3.16 -6.12 -17.47
C GLY A 192 -3.84 -5.58 -16.21
N TRP A 193 -3.42 -6.11 -15.08
CA TRP A 193 -3.82 -5.69 -13.74
C TRP A 193 -2.73 -4.79 -13.16
N SER A 194 -3.14 -3.72 -12.51
CA SER A 194 -2.29 -2.91 -11.64
C SER A 194 -3.12 -2.38 -10.49
N ILE A 195 -2.83 -2.85 -9.29
CA ILE A 195 -3.57 -2.52 -8.08
C ILE A 195 -3.29 -1.06 -7.70
N ASP A 196 -4.33 -0.32 -7.32
CA ASP A 196 -4.23 1.00 -6.70
C ASP A 196 -4.05 0.83 -5.19
N GLU A 197 -2.81 0.67 -4.77
CA GLU A 197 -2.44 0.43 -3.38
C GLU A 197 -2.85 1.57 -2.43
N GLU A 198 -2.87 2.82 -2.90
CA GLU A 198 -3.25 3.98 -2.08
C GLU A 198 -4.77 3.99 -1.82
N THR A 199 -5.55 3.75 -2.85
CA THR A 199 -7.00 3.60 -2.71
C THR A 199 -7.32 2.38 -1.88
N GLU A 200 -6.62 1.26 -2.10
CA GLU A 200 -6.84 0.01 -1.37
C GLU A 200 -6.47 0.12 0.11
N LEU A 201 -5.39 0.83 0.45
CA LEU A 201 -5.03 1.16 1.83
C LEU A 201 -6.18 1.90 2.56
N THR A 202 -6.80 2.84 1.85
CA THR A 202 -7.94 3.60 2.40
C THR A 202 -9.15 2.71 2.58
N ASN A 203 -9.46 1.86 1.60
CA ASN A 203 -10.56 0.92 1.66
C ASN A 203 -10.40 -0.08 2.80
N LEU A 204 -9.22 -0.72 2.92
CA LEU A 204 -8.91 -1.66 3.99
C LEU A 204 -9.08 -1.04 5.38
N LYS A 205 -8.55 0.15 5.60
CA LYS A 205 -8.71 0.85 6.88
C LYS A 205 -10.18 1.13 7.20
N ASN A 206 -10.99 1.48 6.20
CA ASN A 206 -12.42 1.70 6.38
C ASN A 206 -13.16 0.39 6.64
N ASP A 207 -12.86 -0.68 5.89
CA ASP A 207 -13.47 -1.99 6.09
C ASP A 207 -13.18 -2.51 7.53
N ILE A 208 -11.95 -2.38 7.99
CA ILE A 208 -11.55 -2.77 9.35
C ILE A 208 -12.31 -1.95 10.41
N LYS A 209 -12.34 -0.62 10.28
CA LYS A 209 -13.06 0.26 11.22
C LYS A 209 -14.56 -0.05 11.27
N ASN A 210 -15.14 -0.39 10.12
CA ASN A 210 -16.56 -0.73 9.99
C ASN A 210 -16.86 -2.19 10.30
N LYS A 211 -15.85 -3.01 10.63
CA LYS A 211 -16.00 -4.45 10.91
C LYS A 211 -16.62 -5.20 9.73
N ALA A 212 -16.29 -4.77 8.52
CA ALA A 212 -16.90 -5.29 7.30
C ALA A 212 -16.48 -6.75 7.07
N ILE A 213 -17.44 -7.58 6.65
CA ILE A 213 -17.19 -8.93 6.11
C ILE A 213 -17.59 -8.87 4.64
N VAL A 214 -16.60 -8.73 3.77
CA VAL A 214 -16.82 -8.46 2.35
C VAL A 214 -15.97 -9.35 1.46
N THR A 215 -16.51 -9.66 0.28
CA THR A 215 -15.78 -10.28 -0.82
C THR A 215 -15.81 -9.32 -1.98
N ARG A 216 -14.65 -8.95 -2.52
CA ARG A 216 -14.52 -7.95 -3.56
C ARG A 216 -13.20 -8.05 -4.34
N GLN A 217 -13.15 -7.37 -5.47
CA GLN A 217 -11.89 -7.08 -6.16
C GLN A 217 -11.13 -5.96 -5.40
N PRO A 218 -9.79 -5.90 -5.47
CA PRO A 218 -9.05 -4.73 -5.01
C PRO A 218 -9.33 -3.52 -5.93
N ALA A 219 -8.98 -2.33 -5.47
CA ALA A 219 -8.97 -1.15 -6.33
C ALA A 219 -7.84 -1.26 -7.37
N TYR A 220 -8.10 -0.84 -8.60
CA TYR A 220 -7.15 -0.93 -9.71
C TYR A 220 -6.90 0.44 -10.35
N TYR A 221 -5.64 0.71 -10.72
CA TYR A 221 -5.31 1.73 -11.72
C TYR A 221 -5.65 1.23 -13.13
N VAL A 222 -5.29 -0.04 -13.41
CA VAL A 222 -5.56 -0.74 -14.65
C VAL A 222 -6.08 -2.12 -14.29
N GLY A 223 -7.11 -2.59 -14.94
CA GLY A 223 -7.55 -3.96 -14.65
C GLY A 223 -8.98 -4.30 -15.02
N GLY A 224 -9.85 -3.31 -15.16
CA GLY A 224 -11.26 -3.59 -15.48
C GLY A 224 -11.47 -4.28 -16.83
N MET A 225 -10.43 -4.40 -17.65
CA MET A 225 -10.47 -4.98 -19.00
C MET A 225 -9.70 -6.30 -19.12
N ALA A 226 -8.86 -6.66 -18.14
CA ALA A 226 -8.18 -7.94 -18.15
C ALA A 226 -9.16 -9.08 -17.84
N ALA A 227 -9.09 -10.14 -18.65
CA ALA A 227 -10.08 -11.22 -18.60
C ALA A 227 -9.86 -12.19 -17.43
N ALA A 228 -8.64 -12.28 -16.91
CA ALA A 228 -8.28 -13.20 -15.83
C ALA A 228 -7.06 -12.72 -15.07
N HIS A 229 -6.89 -13.18 -13.82
CA HIS A 229 -5.67 -12.99 -13.04
C HIS A 229 -4.58 -14.04 -13.36
N ALA A 230 -4.89 -15.09 -14.14
CA ALA A 230 -3.94 -16.09 -14.58
C ALA A 230 -3.32 -15.71 -15.93
N MET A 231 -2.06 -16.05 -16.16
CA MET A 231 -1.36 -15.79 -17.43
C MET A 231 -1.67 -16.86 -18.49
N PRO A 232 -1.90 -16.48 -19.74
CA PRO A 232 -2.10 -15.12 -20.25
C PRO A 232 -3.46 -14.55 -19.84
N ASP A 233 -3.48 -13.28 -19.49
CA ASP A 233 -4.62 -12.61 -18.83
C ASP A 233 -5.66 -11.99 -19.79
N TRP A 234 -5.50 -12.16 -21.11
CA TRP A 234 -6.39 -11.55 -22.13
C TRP A 234 -7.57 -12.42 -22.59
N GLY A 235 -7.66 -13.66 -22.15
CA GLY A 235 -8.78 -14.54 -22.50
C GLY A 235 -8.76 -15.04 -23.94
N GLY A 236 -9.94 -15.42 -24.46
CA GLY A 236 -10.07 -16.04 -25.80
C GLY A 236 -10.37 -15.08 -26.95
N THR A 237 -10.51 -13.76 -26.70
CA THR A 237 -10.78 -12.76 -27.76
C THR A 237 -9.69 -11.70 -27.72
N TYR A 238 -8.88 -11.63 -28.77
CA TYR A 238 -7.72 -10.74 -28.85
C TYR A 238 -7.24 -10.57 -30.30
N ILE A 239 -6.42 -9.53 -30.54
CA ILE A 239 -5.65 -9.34 -31.77
C ILE A 239 -4.21 -9.77 -31.47
N ASP A 240 -3.65 -10.60 -32.33
CA ASP A 240 -2.25 -11.02 -32.33
C ASP A 240 -1.54 -10.38 -33.55
N VAL A 241 -0.43 -9.70 -33.31
CA VAL A 241 0.38 -9.00 -34.32
C VAL A 241 1.80 -9.51 -34.27
N ASP A 242 2.18 -10.29 -35.26
CA ASP A 242 3.53 -10.78 -35.46
C ASP A 242 4.34 -9.79 -36.33
N LEU A 243 5.24 -9.07 -35.72
CA LEU A 243 6.10 -8.09 -36.39
C LEU A 243 7.19 -8.76 -37.22
N THR A 244 7.55 -9.99 -36.90
CA THR A 244 8.52 -10.78 -37.70
C THR A 244 7.89 -11.28 -39.00
N ALA A 245 6.70 -11.86 -38.86
CA ALA A 245 5.95 -12.36 -40.02
C ALA A 245 5.28 -11.24 -40.83
N GLN A 246 5.14 -10.03 -40.24
CA GLN A 246 4.31 -8.95 -40.79
C GLN A 246 2.89 -9.42 -41.07
N HIS A 247 2.31 -10.11 -40.11
CA HIS A 247 0.99 -10.72 -40.16
C HIS A 247 0.21 -10.49 -38.91
N MET A 248 -1.10 -10.47 -38.97
CA MET A 248 -1.96 -10.36 -37.82
C MET A 248 -3.14 -11.33 -37.87
N TRP A 249 -3.61 -11.72 -36.71
CA TRP A 249 -4.84 -12.47 -36.51
C TRP A 249 -5.78 -11.73 -35.56
N TYR A 250 -7.06 -11.78 -35.83
CA TYR A 250 -8.09 -11.44 -34.89
C TYR A 250 -8.78 -12.73 -34.45
N VAL A 251 -8.70 -13.04 -33.16
CA VAL A 251 -9.24 -14.24 -32.55
C VAL A 251 -10.49 -13.87 -31.76
N ILE A 252 -11.57 -14.60 -31.94
CA ILE A 252 -12.81 -14.47 -31.18
C ILE A 252 -13.13 -15.81 -30.52
N ASN A 253 -13.22 -15.86 -29.18
CA ASN A 253 -13.52 -17.08 -28.41
C ASN A 253 -12.62 -18.27 -28.81
N GLY A 254 -11.34 -18.01 -29.05
CA GLY A 254 -10.34 -19.02 -29.45
C GLY A 254 -10.35 -19.42 -30.93
N ALA A 255 -11.22 -18.87 -31.76
CA ALA A 255 -11.25 -19.12 -33.20
C ALA A 255 -10.72 -17.92 -34.00
N VAL A 256 -9.89 -18.19 -35.00
CA VAL A 256 -9.40 -17.14 -35.92
C VAL A 256 -10.55 -16.64 -36.80
N GLU A 257 -10.90 -15.38 -36.62
CA GLU A 257 -11.96 -14.70 -37.38
C GLU A 257 -11.42 -13.88 -38.55
N LEU A 258 -10.21 -13.32 -38.40
CA LEU A 258 -9.50 -12.56 -39.40
C LEU A 258 -8.03 -12.98 -39.41
N SER A 259 -7.42 -13.12 -40.58
CA SER A 259 -6.00 -13.38 -40.77
C SER A 259 -5.54 -12.60 -41.99
N THR A 260 -4.57 -11.70 -41.83
CA THR A 260 -4.14 -10.82 -42.91
C THR A 260 -2.69 -10.37 -42.77
N ASP A 261 -2.03 -10.17 -43.92
CA ASP A 261 -0.73 -9.51 -43.94
C ASP A 261 -0.87 -8.01 -43.62
N ILE A 262 0.14 -7.44 -42.99
CA ILE A 262 0.21 -6.05 -42.56
C ILE A 262 1.54 -5.40 -42.97
N VAL A 263 1.65 -4.10 -42.78
CA VAL A 263 2.96 -3.43 -42.75
C VAL A 263 3.05 -2.58 -41.50
N SER A 264 3.97 -2.95 -40.61
CA SER A 264 4.25 -2.21 -39.38
C SER A 264 5.22 -1.05 -39.57
N GLY A 265 5.61 -0.39 -38.53
CA GLY A 265 6.61 0.68 -38.52
C GLY A 265 7.97 0.25 -39.09
N GLU A 266 8.68 1.17 -39.75
CA GLU A 266 10.09 0.94 -40.10
C GLU A 266 10.88 0.56 -38.85
N PRO A 267 11.80 -0.40 -38.90
CA PRO A 267 12.55 -0.87 -37.70
C PRO A 267 13.67 0.10 -37.30
N ILE A 268 13.32 1.36 -37.12
CA ILE A 268 14.18 2.43 -36.60
C ILE A 268 13.53 3.04 -35.36
N PRO A 269 14.31 3.57 -34.40
CA PRO A 269 13.79 3.99 -33.08
C PRO A 269 12.59 4.94 -33.15
N GLU A 270 12.56 5.84 -34.16
CA GLU A 270 11.52 6.87 -34.28
C GLU A 270 10.22 6.37 -34.91
N LYS A 271 10.25 5.15 -35.49
CA LYS A 271 9.11 4.62 -36.26
C LYS A 271 8.71 3.20 -35.88
N ILE A 272 9.46 2.55 -35.02
CA ILE A 272 9.20 1.15 -34.65
C ILE A 272 7.81 1.01 -34.02
N THR A 273 7.06 -0.01 -34.42
CA THR A 273 5.85 -0.43 -33.71
C THR A 273 6.27 -1.05 -32.38
N PRO A 274 5.79 -0.56 -31.24
CA PRO A 274 6.24 -1.04 -29.92
C PRO A 274 5.69 -2.43 -29.63
N GLU A 275 6.57 -3.32 -29.20
CA GLU A 275 6.19 -4.61 -28.61
C GLU A 275 5.44 -4.39 -27.30
N GLY A 276 4.49 -5.29 -26.99
CA GLY A 276 3.75 -5.25 -25.72
C GLY A 276 2.33 -5.76 -25.86
N VAL A 277 1.62 -5.77 -24.74
CA VAL A 277 0.19 -6.06 -24.70
C VAL A 277 -0.56 -4.76 -24.40
N TYR A 278 -1.50 -4.43 -25.27
CA TYR A 278 -2.28 -3.19 -25.27
C TYR A 278 -3.77 -3.51 -25.36
N THR A 279 -4.59 -2.47 -25.59
CA THR A 279 -6.01 -2.61 -25.96
C THR A 279 -6.35 -1.68 -27.11
N ILE A 280 -7.45 -1.97 -27.80
CA ILE A 280 -8.09 -0.95 -28.62
C ILE A 280 -8.64 0.13 -27.72
N LEU A 281 -8.09 1.35 -27.81
CA LEU A 281 -8.44 2.50 -26.97
C LEU A 281 -9.65 3.27 -27.53
N GLU A 282 -9.73 3.39 -28.85
CA GLU A 282 -10.82 4.07 -29.55
C GLU A 282 -10.95 3.56 -30.98
N LYS A 283 -12.12 3.81 -31.56
CA LYS A 283 -12.42 3.52 -32.99
C LYS A 283 -13.05 4.76 -33.61
N GLU A 284 -12.54 5.19 -34.77
CA GLU A 284 -13.05 6.36 -35.47
C GLU A 284 -13.10 6.10 -36.97
N ALA A 285 -14.27 6.32 -37.59
CA ALA A 285 -14.42 6.27 -39.03
C ALA A 285 -14.05 7.63 -39.63
N ASP A 286 -13.46 7.63 -40.85
CA ASP A 286 -13.08 8.82 -41.58
C ASP A 286 -12.20 9.79 -40.79
N SER A 287 -11.16 9.26 -40.15
CA SER A 287 -10.21 10.01 -39.33
C SER A 287 -9.06 10.59 -40.15
N THR A 288 -8.33 11.54 -39.58
CA THR A 288 -7.12 12.11 -40.19
C THR A 288 -5.93 11.96 -39.25
N LEU A 289 -4.97 11.17 -39.64
CA LEU A 289 -3.72 10.97 -38.93
C LEU A 289 -2.79 12.17 -39.19
N VAL A 290 -2.34 12.82 -38.14
CA VAL A 290 -1.45 13.98 -38.20
C VAL A 290 -0.11 13.61 -37.58
N GLY A 291 0.96 13.67 -38.38
CA GLY A 291 2.30 13.39 -37.90
C GLY A 291 2.83 14.48 -36.99
N GLU A 292 3.94 14.19 -36.31
CA GLU A 292 4.61 15.18 -35.45
C GLU A 292 4.90 16.49 -36.19
N THR A 293 4.88 17.60 -35.46
CA THR A 293 5.25 18.89 -36.02
C THR A 293 6.75 18.96 -36.30
N ASN A 294 7.11 19.28 -37.53
CA ASN A 294 8.50 19.53 -37.90
C ASN A 294 8.98 20.84 -37.23
N PRO A 295 10.01 20.80 -36.33
CA PRO A 295 10.43 21.95 -35.55
C PRO A 295 11.00 23.10 -36.41
N THR A 296 11.43 22.81 -37.64
CA THR A 296 11.97 23.81 -38.56
C THR A 296 10.89 24.54 -39.35
N THR A 297 9.84 23.83 -39.77
CA THR A 297 8.80 24.40 -40.63
C THR A 297 7.52 24.77 -39.90
N GLY A 298 7.33 24.25 -38.65
CA GLY A 298 6.10 24.39 -37.88
C GLY A 298 4.90 23.63 -38.48
N GLN A 299 5.09 22.80 -39.52
CA GLN A 299 4.05 22.03 -40.14
C GLN A 299 4.13 20.55 -39.77
N PRO A 300 3.02 19.82 -39.76
CA PRO A 300 3.05 18.36 -39.57
C PRO A 300 3.95 17.67 -40.59
N LYS A 301 4.66 16.61 -40.21
CA LYS A 301 5.47 15.79 -41.11
C LYS A 301 4.62 15.12 -42.17
N TYR A 302 3.39 14.76 -41.88
CA TYR A 302 2.38 14.24 -42.81
C TYR A 302 0.96 14.54 -42.28
N ILE A 303 0.00 14.50 -43.20
CA ILE A 303 -1.44 14.52 -42.91
C ILE A 303 -2.03 13.43 -43.78
N GLN A 304 -2.59 12.38 -43.16
CA GLN A 304 -3.07 11.19 -43.87
C GLN A 304 -4.52 10.88 -43.49
N PRO A 305 -5.49 11.08 -44.37
CA PRO A 305 -6.85 10.58 -44.19
C PRO A 305 -6.89 9.05 -44.21
N VAL A 306 -7.67 8.47 -43.29
CA VAL A 306 -7.93 7.03 -43.23
C VAL A 306 -9.42 6.79 -42.95
N ARG A 307 -9.97 5.68 -43.44
CA ARG A 307 -11.42 5.38 -43.28
C ARG A 307 -11.71 4.66 -41.97
N PHE A 308 -10.75 3.87 -41.48
CA PHE A 308 -10.93 2.98 -40.35
C PHE A 308 -9.75 3.15 -39.40
N TRP A 309 -9.92 3.96 -38.35
CA TRP A 309 -8.91 4.16 -37.34
C TRP A 309 -9.25 3.37 -36.08
N MET A 310 -8.29 2.58 -35.56
CA MET A 310 -8.40 1.83 -34.31
C MET A 310 -7.13 2.07 -33.51
N ARG A 311 -7.22 2.98 -32.55
CA ARG A 311 -6.06 3.39 -31.71
C ARG A 311 -5.66 2.31 -30.72
N VAL A 312 -4.36 2.07 -30.57
CA VAL A 312 -3.76 1.09 -29.64
C VAL A 312 -2.94 1.77 -28.54
N THR A 313 -2.23 2.84 -28.88
CA THR A 313 -1.41 3.57 -27.91
C THR A 313 -1.80 5.04 -27.81
N TRP A 314 -1.60 5.64 -26.62
CA TRP A 314 -1.82 7.09 -26.45
C TRP A 314 -0.84 7.94 -27.27
N SER A 315 0.30 7.39 -27.66
CA SER A 315 1.24 8.04 -28.59
C SER A 315 0.75 8.11 -30.04
N GLY A 316 -0.41 7.55 -30.35
CA GLY A 316 -1.01 7.64 -31.69
C GLY A 316 -0.67 6.48 -32.62
N ILE A 317 -0.32 5.31 -32.08
CA ILE A 317 -0.15 4.09 -32.85
C ILE A 317 -1.45 3.30 -32.84
N GLY A 318 -1.84 2.73 -34.00
CA GLY A 318 -3.03 1.93 -34.14
C GLY A 318 -3.11 1.24 -35.48
N PHE A 319 -4.22 0.54 -35.74
CA PHE A 319 -4.54 -0.07 -37.02
C PHE A 319 -5.30 0.91 -37.90
N HIS A 320 -5.01 0.90 -39.21
CA HIS A 320 -5.79 1.64 -40.19
C HIS A 320 -5.63 1.07 -41.59
N ASP A 321 -6.57 1.42 -42.48
CA ASP A 321 -6.45 1.13 -43.89
C ASP A 321 -5.34 1.96 -44.55
N ALA A 322 -4.65 1.35 -45.54
CA ALA A 322 -3.58 1.99 -46.29
C ALA A 322 -3.79 1.75 -47.83
N ASP A 323 -4.70 2.53 -48.41
CA ASP A 323 -5.05 2.41 -49.84
C ASP A 323 -3.93 2.87 -50.81
N TRP A 324 -2.92 3.57 -50.29
CA TRP A 324 -1.70 3.94 -51.03
C TRP A 324 -0.68 2.80 -51.11
N GLN A 325 -0.89 1.69 -50.38
CA GLN A 325 0.03 0.58 -50.30
C GLN A 325 -0.47 -0.59 -51.16
N SER A 326 0.35 -1.02 -52.13
CA SER A 326 -0.05 -2.04 -53.12
C SER A 326 0.24 -3.48 -52.68
N ALA A 327 1.03 -3.66 -51.60
CA ALA A 327 1.39 -4.97 -51.07
C ALA A 327 1.58 -4.91 -49.56
N PHE A 328 1.35 -6.05 -48.88
CA PHE A 328 1.48 -6.21 -47.42
C PHE A 328 2.28 -7.48 -47.14
N GLY A 329 2.81 -7.57 -45.93
CA GLY A 329 3.55 -8.73 -45.43
C GLY A 329 5.04 -8.74 -45.79
N GLY A 330 5.70 -9.82 -45.43
CA GLY A 330 7.10 -10.07 -45.75
C GLY A 330 8.07 -9.11 -45.06
N THR A 331 8.94 -8.46 -45.79
CA THR A 331 9.94 -7.50 -45.30
C THR A 331 9.67 -6.06 -45.72
N LEU A 332 8.45 -5.74 -46.10
CA LEU A 332 8.09 -4.42 -46.63
C LEU A 332 8.33 -3.29 -45.59
N ASN A 333 8.15 -3.56 -44.30
CA ASN A 333 8.46 -2.59 -43.24
C ASN A 333 9.95 -2.24 -43.16
N GLN A 334 10.85 -3.06 -43.68
CA GLN A 334 12.30 -2.83 -43.70
C GLN A 334 12.77 -1.98 -44.87
N ILE A 335 11.89 -1.75 -45.84
CA ILE A 335 12.18 -0.91 -47.01
C ILE A 335 11.87 0.54 -46.64
N SER A 336 12.87 1.40 -46.73
CA SER A 336 12.71 2.83 -46.40
C SER A 336 11.59 3.48 -47.25
N GLY A 337 10.67 4.15 -46.54
CA GLY A 337 9.50 4.80 -47.16
C GLY A 337 8.33 3.87 -47.44
N THR A 338 8.43 2.55 -47.14
CA THR A 338 7.35 1.57 -47.30
C THR A 338 6.76 1.22 -45.92
N GLY A 339 7.61 1.08 -44.91
CA GLY A 339 7.16 0.92 -43.50
C GLY A 339 6.43 2.16 -42.99
N SER A 340 5.56 1.98 -42.05
CA SER A 340 4.80 3.07 -41.39
C SER A 340 5.66 3.88 -40.41
N HIS A 341 5.07 4.89 -39.77
CA HIS A 341 5.65 5.61 -38.65
C HIS A 341 5.27 5.00 -37.26
N GLY A 342 5.03 3.68 -37.22
CA GLY A 342 4.66 2.93 -36.03
C GLY A 342 3.26 2.30 -36.11
N CYS A 343 2.37 2.83 -36.89
CA CYS A 343 1.04 2.26 -37.11
C CYS A 343 1.10 0.90 -37.86
N ILE A 344 0.01 0.17 -37.76
CA ILE A 344 -0.18 -1.12 -38.43
C ILE A 344 -1.07 -0.89 -39.64
N ASN A 345 -0.45 -0.79 -40.82
CA ASN A 345 -1.10 -0.60 -42.11
C ASN A 345 -1.77 -1.90 -42.55
N MET A 346 -3.02 -1.83 -42.97
CA MET A 346 -3.82 -2.98 -43.42
C MET A 346 -4.39 -2.78 -44.83
N PRO A 347 -4.67 -3.87 -45.59
CA PRO A 347 -5.54 -3.81 -46.75
C PRO A 347 -6.89 -3.21 -46.37
N VAL A 348 -7.47 -2.38 -47.26
CA VAL A 348 -8.70 -1.61 -46.97
C VAL A 348 -9.86 -2.51 -46.54
N ASP A 349 -10.08 -3.61 -47.25
CA ASP A 349 -11.15 -4.57 -46.96
C ASP A 349 -10.94 -5.27 -45.61
N GLN A 350 -9.69 -5.56 -45.21
CA GLN A 350 -9.35 -6.20 -43.97
C GLN A 350 -9.46 -5.20 -42.77
N ALA A 351 -9.05 -3.96 -42.97
CA ALA A 351 -9.25 -2.90 -42.01
C ALA A 351 -10.74 -2.63 -41.73
N GLN A 352 -11.57 -2.63 -42.81
CA GLN A 352 -13.02 -2.52 -42.69
C GLN A 352 -13.62 -3.69 -41.90
N LEU A 353 -13.18 -4.91 -42.17
CA LEU A 353 -13.66 -6.11 -41.52
C LEU A 353 -13.27 -6.07 -40.01
N LEU A 354 -12.00 -5.78 -39.68
CA LEU A 354 -11.55 -5.64 -38.33
C LEU A 354 -12.35 -4.54 -37.57
N PHE A 355 -12.46 -3.36 -38.19
CA PHE A 355 -13.20 -2.23 -37.63
C PHE A 355 -14.66 -2.58 -37.34
N SER A 356 -15.31 -3.36 -38.17
CA SER A 356 -16.71 -3.75 -38.00
C SER A 356 -16.93 -4.70 -36.81
N LYS A 357 -15.91 -5.47 -36.41
CA LYS A 357 -16.03 -6.56 -35.43
C LYS A 357 -15.33 -6.30 -34.10
N VAL A 358 -14.21 -5.55 -34.10
CA VAL A 358 -13.43 -5.31 -32.90
C VAL A 358 -14.14 -4.31 -31.98
N GLU A 359 -14.04 -4.53 -30.67
CA GLU A 359 -14.58 -3.63 -29.66
C GLU A 359 -13.46 -2.84 -28.96
N VAL A 360 -13.78 -1.65 -28.47
CA VAL A 360 -12.90 -0.92 -27.55
C VAL A 360 -12.63 -1.79 -26.33
N GLY A 361 -11.37 -1.89 -25.93
CA GLY A 361 -10.93 -2.77 -24.86
C GLY A 361 -10.45 -4.16 -25.32
N THR A 362 -10.65 -4.54 -26.58
CA THR A 362 -10.09 -5.77 -27.11
C THR A 362 -8.56 -5.79 -26.92
N PRO A 363 -7.98 -6.82 -26.28
CA PRO A 363 -6.54 -6.96 -26.12
C PRO A 363 -5.81 -7.03 -27.46
N VAL A 364 -4.66 -6.37 -27.55
CA VAL A 364 -3.77 -6.33 -28.71
C VAL A 364 -2.38 -6.76 -28.28
N ILE A 365 -1.93 -7.91 -28.78
CA ILE A 365 -0.63 -8.50 -28.49
C ILE A 365 0.28 -8.20 -29.66
N ILE A 366 1.36 -7.46 -29.44
CA ILE A 366 2.34 -7.09 -30.48
C ILE A 366 3.68 -7.70 -30.07
N HIS A 367 4.21 -8.59 -30.91
CA HIS A 367 5.43 -9.34 -30.63
C HIS A 367 6.28 -9.60 -31.88
N TYR A 368 7.51 -10.13 -31.66
CA TYR A 368 8.40 -10.58 -32.72
C TYR A 368 8.43 -12.10 -32.87
#